data_94c96302db79c866cc02ba53d89c6f47
#
_entry.id   94c96302db79c866cc02ba53d89c6f47
#
_cell.length_a   1.000
_cell.length_b   1.000
_cell.length_c   1.000
_cell.angle_alpha   90.00
_cell.angle_beta   90.00
_cell.angle_gamma   90.00
#
_symmetry.space_group_name_H-M   'P 1'
#
loop_
_entity.id
_entity.type
_entity.pdbx_description
1 polymer ?
#
loop_
_entity_poly.entity_id
_entity_poly.type
_entity_poly.pdbx_seq_one_letter_code
_entity_poly.pdbx_strand_id
1 'polypeptide(L)'
;MSAAPVLTAQGLGHVLQTVQRLGLYRCPFEELKHEAVVGEGESFRVERCKYNKEVVAVKHVKLEESGSNSQSSYHRLQSVLLEIQIMQHGPLKEHPNILSALGYGWKSQGDSMLPYVVVEFAAHGSLRAWLQETSQQVKTKFKIVGDIASGLKALHMCDIIHGDLKLDNIVVVPFPDRVVKVIAKLCDFGHSIILREGSRDFKYFGTLL
;
A
#
# COMPACT_ATOMS: atom_id res chain seq x y z
N MET A 1 -9.27 3.42 35.58
CA MET A 1 -9.98 3.42 34.29
C MET A 1 -9.14 4.26 33.33
N SER A 2 -8.27 3.63 32.56
CA SER A 2 -7.39 4.29 31.61
C SER A 2 -8.11 4.37 30.27
N ALA A 3 -8.31 5.59 29.73
CA ALA A 3 -8.91 5.79 28.44
C ALA A 3 -8.00 5.19 27.35
N ALA A 4 -8.57 4.38 26.47
CA ALA A 4 -7.91 3.92 25.26
C ALA A 4 -7.36 5.14 24.49
N PRO A 5 -6.21 5.06 23.82
CA PRO A 5 -5.73 6.13 22.95
C PRO A 5 -6.67 6.25 21.76
N VAL A 6 -7.65 7.10 21.91
CA VAL A 6 -8.50 7.57 20.83
C VAL A 6 -7.56 8.20 19.81
N LEU A 7 -7.55 7.69 18.58
CA LEU A 7 -7.11 8.47 17.42
C LEU A 7 -7.76 9.84 17.58
N THR A 8 -6.96 10.87 17.84
CA THR A 8 -7.54 12.20 18.08
C THR A 8 -8.40 12.53 16.87
N ALA A 9 -9.57 13.10 17.11
CA ALA A 9 -10.51 13.53 16.05
C ALA A 9 -9.79 14.34 14.95
N GLN A 10 -8.68 15.00 15.28
CA GLN A 10 -7.79 15.70 14.36
C GLN A 10 -7.04 14.78 13.38
N GLY A 11 -6.54 13.62 13.83
CA GLY A 11 -5.82 12.67 12.96
C GLY A 11 -6.76 12.00 11.94
N LEU A 12 -7.92 11.54 12.39
CA LEU A 12 -8.97 10.99 11.52
C LEU A 12 -9.53 12.05 10.56
N GLY A 13 -9.76 13.28 11.02
CA GLY A 13 -10.22 14.38 10.18
C GLY A 13 -9.26 14.67 9.03
N HIS A 14 -7.95 14.66 9.29
CA HIS A 14 -6.93 14.87 8.27
C HIS A 14 -6.90 13.72 7.23
N VAL A 15 -7.03 12.46 7.68
CA VAL A 15 -7.15 11.30 6.77
C VAL A 15 -8.36 11.45 5.86
N LEU A 16 -9.53 11.75 6.43
CA LEU A 16 -10.78 11.95 5.69
C LEU A 16 -10.68 13.05 4.64
N GLN A 17 -10.18 14.22 5.03
CA GLN A 17 -10.01 15.34 4.10
C GLN A 17 -9.05 14.99 2.96
N THR A 18 -7.96 14.27 3.26
CA THR A 18 -6.98 13.88 2.25
C THR A 18 -7.59 12.91 1.24
N VAL A 19 -8.23 11.82 1.69
CA VAL A 19 -8.81 10.83 0.76
C VAL A 19 -9.98 11.39 -0.05
N GLN A 20 -10.78 12.30 0.52
CA GLN A 20 -11.84 13.01 -0.22
C GLN A 20 -11.27 13.90 -1.33
N ARG A 21 -10.18 14.65 -1.04
CA ARG A 21 -9.50 15.48 -2.05
C ARG A 21 -8.90 14.67 -3.19
N LEU A 22 -8.46 13.45 -2.90
CA LEU A 22 -7.89 12.54 -3.90
C LEU A 22 -8.94 11.84 -4.75
N GLY A 23 -10.23 12.02 -4.47
CA GLY A 23 -11.33 11.43 -5.26
C GLY A 23 -11.39 9.91 -5.21
N LEU A 24 -10.84 9.29 -4.15
CA LEU A 24 -10.95 7.85 -3.94
C LEU A 24 -12.39 7.48 -3.55
N TYR A 25 -12.87 6.33 -4.07
CA TYR A 25 -14.17 5.79 -3.71
C TYR A 25 -14.17 5.28 -2.27
N ARG A 26 -15.25 5.56 -1.56
CA ARG A 26 -15.51 4.90 -0.29
C ARG A 26 -16.05 3.50 -0.57
N CYS A 27 -15.36 2.49 -0.04
CA CYS A 27 -15.78 1.09 -0.07
C CYS A 27 -16.33 0.74 1.32
N PRO A 28 -17.65 0.63 1.53
CA PRO A 28 -18.20 0.27 2.83
C PRO A 28 -17.72 -1.12 3.28
N PHE A 29 -17.41 -1.28 4.57
CA PHE A 29 -16.88 -2.54 5.11
C PHE A 29 -17.87 -3.70 4.92
N GLU A 30 -19.15 -3.41 5.00
CA GLU A 30 -20.24 -4.36 4.88
C GLU A 30 -20.39 -4.94 3.45
N GLU A 31 -19.88 -4.23 2.45
CA GLU A 31 -19.88 -4.66 1.05
C GLU A 31 -18.65 -5.51 0.69
N LEU A 32 -17.63 -5.53 1.56
CA LEU A 32 -16.44 -6.34 1.38
C LEU A 32 -16.71 -7.78 1.86
N LYS A 33 -16.64 -8.74 0.94
CA LYS A 33 -16.70 -10.17 1.28
C LYS A 33 -15.31 -10.68 1.57
N HIS A 34 -14.97 -10.79 2.84
CA HIS A 34 -13.66 -11.26 3.30
C HIS A 34 -13.50 -12.76 3.00
N GLU A 35 -12.36 -13.15 2.42
CA GLU A 35 -12.09 -14.54 2.05
C GLU A 35 -10.91 -15.13 2.80
N ALA A 36 -9.75 -14.47 2.80
CA ALA A 36 -8.53 -14.97 3.44
C ALA A 36 -7.56 -13.85 3.79
N VAL A 37 -6.76 -14.06 4.83
CA VAL A 37 -5.56 -13.25 5.09
C VAL A 37 -4.47 -13.72 4.13
N VAL A 38 -3.88 -12.78 3.38
CA VAL A 38 -2.87 -13.04 2.36
C VAL A 38 -1.52 -12.40 2.67
N GLY A 39 -1.48 -11.53 3.68
CA GLY A 39 -0.25 -10.90 4.14
C GLY A 39 -0.41 -10.33 5.53
N GLU A 40 0.67 -10.40 6.31
CA GLU A 40 0.71 -9.82 7.65
C GLU A 40 2.11 -9.27 7.91
N GLY A 41 2.20 -7.96 8.11
CA GLY A 41 3.40 -7.24 8.46
C GLY A 41 3.26 -6.53 9.80
N GLU A 42 4.25 -5.73 10.16
CA GLU A 42 4.26 -4.96 11.41
C GLU A 42 3.13 -3.92 11.46
N SER A 43 2.93 -3.19 10.36
CA SER A 43 1.99 -2.07 10.31
C SER A 43 0.64 -2.42 9.69
N PHE A 44 0.56 -3.51 8.92
CA PHE A 44 -0.63 -3.89 8.15
C PHE A 44 -0.95 -5.37 8.22
N ARG A 45 -2.25 -5.66 8.10
CA ARG A 45 -2.79 -6.95 7.74
C ARG A 45 -3.50 -6.82 6.40
N VAL A 46 -3.18 -7.68 5.47
CA VAL A 46 -3.76 -7.67 4.12
C VAL A 46 -4.71 -8.85 3.95
N GLU A 47 -5.93 -8.57 3.56
CA GLU A 47 -6.96 -9.57 3.32
C GLU A 47 -7.38 -9.57 1.85
N ARG A 48 -7.55 -10.77 1.29
CA ARG A 48 -8.21 -10.98 0.02
C ARG A 48 -9.72 -10.85 0.24
N CYS A 49 -10.35 -9.99 -0.53
CA CYS A 49 -11.79 -9.73 -0.45
C CYS A 49 -12.42 -9.74 -1.85
N LYS A 50 -13.75 -9.89 -1.90
CA LYS A 50 -14.54 -9.56 -3.09
C LYS A 50 -15.31 -8.26 -2.85
N TYR A 51 -15.23 -7.36 -3.82
CA TYR A 51 -15.99 -6.12 -3.88
C TYR A 51 -16.53 -5.91 -5.28
N ASN A 52 -17.84 -5.70 -5.44
CA ASN A 52 -18.50 -5.53 -6.75
C ASN A 52 -18.15 -6.63 -7.77
N LYS A 53 -18.05 -7.89 -7.33
CA LYS A 53 -17.66 -9.09 -8.11
C LYS A 53 -16.17 -9.17 -8.45
N GLU A 54 -15.40 -8.12 -8.21
CA GLU A 54 -13.94 -8.10 -8.42
C GLU A 54 -13.19 -8.59 -7.17
N VAL A 55 -12.04 -9.22 -7.39
CA VAL A 55 -11.14 -9.60 -6.30
C VAL A 55 -10.22 -8.43 -6.01
N VAL A 56 -10.20 -8.01 -4.75
CA VAL A 56 -9.39 -6.89 -4.26
C VAL A 56 -8.56 -7.30 -3.05
N ALA A 57 -7.53 -6.53 -2.73
CA ALA A 57 -6.80 -6.63 -1.47
C ALA A 57 -7.20 -5.46 -0.55
N VAL A 58 -7.46 -5.78 0.71
CA VAL A 58 -7.79 -4.79 1.74
C VAL A 58 -6.66 -4.73 2.75
N LYS A 59 -5.96 -3.59 2.80
CA LYS A 59 -4.88 -3.32 3.76
C LYS A 59 -5.47 -2.67 5.00
N HIS A 60 -5.59 -3.43 6.09
CA HIS A 60 -6.00 -2.93 7.40
C HIS A 60 -4.80 -2.39 8.16
N VAL A 61 -4.92 -1.19 8.71
CA VAL A 61 -3.90 -0.62 9.59
C VAL A 61 -3.95 -1.34 10.94
N LYS A 62 -2.82 -1.86 11.42
CA LYS A 62 -2.69 -2.38 12.78
C LYS A 62 -2.49 -1.19 13.73
N LEU A 63 -3.51 -0.85 14.50
CA LEU A 63 -3.40 0.07 15.62
C LEU A 63 -3.18 -0.76 16.88
N GLU A 64 -2.18 -0.43 17.69
CA GLU A 64 -1.89 -1.16 18.92
C GLU A 64 -3.03 -0.95 19.93
N GLU A 65 -3.50 -2.05 20.52
CA GLU A 65 -4.47 -2.01 21.61
C GLU A 65 -3.81 -1.43 22.86
N SER A 66 -4.50 -0.48 23.48
CA SER A 66 -4.34 0.08 24.82
C SER A 66 -2.96 -0.01 25.49
N GLY A 67 -2.19 1.07 25.48
CA GLY A 67 -1.08 1.29 26.44
C GLY A 67 0.27 1.65 25.86
N SER A 68 0.55 1.41 24.60
CA SER A 68 1.80 1.77 23.94
C SER A 68 1.61 2.98 23.01
N ASN A 69 2.37 4.02 23.29
CA ASN A 69 2.69 5.19 22.46
C ASN A 69 1.68 5.60 21.37
N SER A 70 0.84 6.57 21.68
CA SER A 70 0.01 7.32 20.72
C SER A 70 0.82 7.80 19.48
N GLN A 71 2.12 7.96 19.61
CA GLN A 71 3.06 8.34 18.56
C GLN A 71 3.23 7.24 17.51
N SER A 72 3.25 5.97 17.88
CA SER A 72 3.35 4.83 16.94
C SER A 72 2.11 4.75 16.04
N SER A 73 0.90 4.87 16.61
CA SER A 73 -0.35 4.88 15.84
C SER A 73 -0.44 6.08 14.88
N TYR A 74 0.05 7.25 15.30
CA TYR A 74 0.11 8.44 14.44
C TYR A 74 1.06 8.23 13.26
N HIS A 75 2.26 7.69 13.47
CA HIS A 75 3.21 7.38 12.40
C HIS A 75 2.64 6.38 11.38
N ARG A 76 1.95 5.33 11.85
CA ARG A 76 1.29 4.36 10.95
C ARG A 76 0.23 5.01 10.07
N LEU A 77 -0.57 5.91 10.62
CA LEU A 77 -1.55 6.67 9.84
C LEU A 77 -0.90 7.60 8.81
N GLN A 78 0.19 8.28 9.18
CA GLN A 78 0.92 9.12 8.24
C GLN A 78 1.51 8.29 7.09
N SER A 79 2.02 7.10 7.38
CA SER A 79 2.50 6.13 6.40
C SER A 79 1.41 5.74 5.40
N VAL A 80 0.20 5.44 5.89
CA VAL A 80 -0.96 5.12 5.05
C VAL A 80 -1.36 6.29 4.16
N LEU A 81 -1.41 7.49 4.73
CA LEU A 81 -1.74 8.69 3.96
C LEU A 81 -0.74 8.96 2.86
N LEU A 82 0.55 8.81 3.16
CA LEU A 82 1.62 8.96 2.19
C LEU A 82 1.47 7.92 1.05
N GLU A 83 1.21 6.66 1.39
CA GLU A 83 0.99 5.60 0.42
C GLU A 83 -0.18 5.93 -0.51
N ILE A 84 -1.33 6.34 0.04
CA ILE A 84 -2.50 6.74 -0.75
C ILE A 84 -2.18 7.96 -1.64
N GLN A 85 -1.51 8.97 -1.10
CA GLN A 85 -1.13 10.16 -1.87
C GLN A 85 -0.26 9.82 -3.07
N ILE A 86 0.73 8.93 -2.89
CA ILE A 86 1.62 8.49 -3.96
C ILE A 86 0.84 7.68 -5.01
N MET A 87 0.06 6.70 -4.60
CA MET A 87 -0.74 5.88 -5.52
C MET A 87 -1.80 6.69 -6.29
N GLN A 88 -2.27 7.81 -5.74
CA GLN A 88 -3.24 8.70 -6.39
C GLN A 88 -2.61 9.91 -7.06
N HIS A 89 -1.28 10.06 -7.01
CA HIS A 89 -0.60 11.12 -7.73
C HIS A 89 -0.77 10.98 -9.24
N GLY A 90 -1.20 12.03 -9.93
CA GLY A 90 -1.65 11.99 -11.33
C GLY A 90 -0.81 11.10 -12.27
N PRO A 91 0.52 11.32 -12.40
CA PRO A 91 1.36 10.49 -13.26
C PRO A 91 1.55 9.04 -12.81
N LEU A 92 1.32 8.73 -11.52
CA LEU A 92 1.53 7.41 -10.93
C LEU A 92 0.25 6.57 -10.86
N LYS A 93 -0.90 7.21 -10.76
CA LYS A 93 -2.21 6.57 -10.56
C LYS A 93 -2.53 5.49 -11.60
N GLU A 94 -2.18 5.75 -12.87
CA GLU A 94 -2.46 4.85 -13.99
C GLU A 94 -1.18 4.16 -14.50
N HIS A 95 -0.05 4.32 -13.80
CA HIS A 95 1.21 3.74 -14.26
C HIS A 95 1.18 2.20 -14.07
N PRO A 96 1.46 1.42 -15.14
CA PRO A 96 1.29 -0.04 -15.12
C PRO A 96 2.14 -0.76 -14.08
N ASN A 97 3.25 -0.17 -13.63
CA ASN A 97 4.17 -0.76 -12.68
C ASN A 97 4.09 -0.13 -11.27
N ILE A 98 2.99 0.57 -10.96
CA ILE A 98 2.62 1.06 -9.63
C ILE A 98 1.33 0.36 -9.21
N LEU A 99 1.25 -0.11 -7.97
CA LEU A 99 0.04 -0.73 -7.44
C LEU A 99 -1.08 0.31 -7.34
N SER A 100 -2.28 -0.04 -7.82
CA SER A 100 -3.40 0.89 -7.88
C SER A 100 -4.22 0.88 -6.59
N ALA A 101 -4.47 2.06 -6.01
CA ALA A 101 -5.45 2.23 -4.95
C ALA A 101 -6.85 2.39 -5.58
N LEU A 102 -7.78 1.50 -5.19
CA LEU A 102 -9.15 1.42 -5.71
C LEU A 102 -10.13 2.16 -4.82
N GLY A 103 -9.86 2.22 -3.52
CA GLY A 103 -10.75 2.85 -2.58
C GLY A 103 -10.22 2.85 -1.16
N TYR A 104 -11.07 3.30 -0.23
CA TYR A 104 -10.77 3.37 1.19
C TYR A 104 -12.04 3.13 2.02
N GLY A 105 -11.86 2.83 3.28
CA GLY A 105 -12.98 2.72 4.21
C GLY A 105 -12.53 2.65 5.67
N TRP A 106 -13.50 2.39 6.53
CA TRP A 106 -13.30 2.24 7.97
C TRP A 106 -14.08 1.05 8.48
N LYS A 107 -13.49 0.35 9.41
CA LYS A 107 -14.14 -0.68 10.21
C LYS A 107 -14.39 -0.13 11.60
N SER A 108 -15.63 -0.18 12.08
CA SER A 108 -15.93 0.11 13.50
C SER A 108 -15.52 -1.08 14.35
N GLN A 109 -14.77 -0.79 15.44
CA GLN A 109 -14.39 -1.78 16.45
C GLN A 109 -14.55 -1.15 17.84
N GLY A 110 -15.67 -1.41 18.52
CA GLY A 110 -16.07 -0.68 19.72
C GLY A 110 -16.19 0.81 19.42
N ASP A 111 -15.52 1.64 20.22
CA ASP A 111 -15.49 3.11 20.06
C ASP A 111 -14.41 3.59 19.05
N SER A 112 -13.69 2.66 18.43
CA SER A 112 -12.60 2.98 17.50
C SER A 112 -13.01 2.79 16.04
N MET A 113 -12.47 3.66 15.18
CA MET A 113 -12.60 3.56 13.73
C MET A 113 -11.24 3.20 13.13
N LEU A 114 -11.14 2.02 12.53
CA LEU A 114 -9.91 1.52 11.92
C LEU A 114 -9.94 1.77 10.41
N PRO A 115 -9.05 2.60 9.87
CA PRO A 115 -9.00 2.84 8.44
C PRO A 115 -8.41 1.64 7.70
N TYR A 116 -8.87 1.45 6.46
CA TYR A 116 -8.28 0.51 5.51
C TYR A 116 -8.22 1.10 4.11
N VAL A 117 -7.30 0.58 3.31
CA VAL A 117 -7.15 0.91 1.90
C VAL A 117 -7.48 -0.31 1.06
N VAL A 118 -8.27 -0.11 0.01
CA VAL A 118 -8.59 -1.15 -0.99
C VAL A 118 -7.66 -0.94 -2.18
N VAL A 119 -6.91 -1.97 -2.53
CA VAL A 119 -5.98 -1.96 -3.66
C VAL A 119 -6.26 -3.13 -4.59
N GLU A 120 -5.73 -3.08 -5.81
CA GLU A 120 -5.80 -4.22 -6.72
C GLU A 120 -5.17 -5.48 -6.11
N PHE A 121 -5.75 -6.65 -6.40
CA PHE A 121 -5.26 -7.91 -5.86
C PHE A 121 -4.14 -8.49 -6.72
N ALA A 122 -2.98 -8.71 -6.10
CA ALA A 122 -1.85 -9.36 -6.74
C ALA A 122 -1.96 -10.88 -6.57
N ALA A 123 -2.51 -11.56 -7.57
CA ALA A 123 -2.81 -13.00 -7.48
C ALA A 123 -1.57 -13.90 -7.32
N HIS A 124 -0.39 -13.43 -7.69
CA HIS A 124 0.87 -14.15 -7.51
C HIS A 124 1.65 -13.69 -6.26
N GLY A 125 1.08 -12.81 -5.44
CA GLY A 125 1.71 -12.33 -4.22
C GLY A 125 2.94 -11.44 -4.45
N SER A 126 3.87 -11.45 -3.48
CA SER A 126 5.12 -10.71 -3.60
C SER A 126 6.09 -11.38 -4.58
N LEU A 127 6.98 -10.58 -5.14
CA LEU A 127 8.03 -11.09 -6.03
C LEU A 127 8.93 -12.13 -5.31
N ARG A 128 9.14 -11.97 -3.98
CA ARG A 128 9.85 -12.96 -3.17
C ARG A 128 9.13 -14.31 -3.21
N ALA A 129 7.86 -14.36 -2.87
CA ALA A 129 7.08 -15.61 -2.86
C ALA A 129 7.01 -16.22 -4.26
N TRP A 130 6.72 -15.42 -5.28
CA TRP A 130 6.62 -15.88 -6.65
C TRP A 130 7.93 -16.49 -7.20
N LEU A 131 9.10 -15.94 -6.83
CA LEU A 131 10.40 -16.49 -7.21
C LEU A 131 10.74 -17.80 -6.46
N GLN A 132 10.19 -17.99 -5.25
CA GLN A 132 10.39 -19.22 -4.47
C GLN A 132 9.50 -20.36 -4.95
N GLU A 133 8.24 -20.06 -5.31
CA GLU A 133 7.27 -21.07 -5.73
C GLU A 133 7.51 -21.59 -7.14
N THR A 134 8.11 -20.80 -8.03
CA THR A 134 8.21 -21.12 -9.45
C THR A 134 9.61 -20.85 -10.01
N SER A 135 10.13 -21.83 -10.76
CA SER A 135 11.36 -21.61 -11.54
C SER A 135 11.05 -20.76 -12.77
N GLN A 136 11.50 -19.52 -12.76
CA GLN A 136 11.22 -18.58 -13.85
C GLN A 136 12.33 -18.59 -14.91
N GLN A 137 11.91 -18.54 -16.18
CA GLN A 137 12.84 -18.38 -17.29
C GLN A 137 13.59 -17.05 -17.18
N VAL A 138 14.84 -17.00 -17.62
CA VAL A 138 15.69 -15.80 -17.63
C VAL A 138 14.98 -14.62 -18.32
N LYS A 139 14.32 -14.88 -19.46
CA LYS A 139 13.54 -13.87 -20.19
C LYS A 139 12.46 -13.21 -19.33
N THR A 140 11.77 -13.99 -18.51
CA THR A 140 10.73 -13.49 -17.59
C THR A 140 11.36 -12.61 -16.50
N LYS A 141 12.49 -13.04 -15.93
CA LYS A 141 13.22 -12.25 -14.92
C LYS A 141 13.67 -10.88 -15.48
N PHE A 142 14.19 -10.84 -16.70
CA PHE A 142 14.53 -9.55 -17.35
C PHE A 142 13.33 -8.65 -17.56
N LYS A 143 12.16 -9.20 -17.90
CA LYS A 143 10.93 -8.41 -18.02
C LYS A 143 10.48 -7.83 -16.67
N ILE A 144 10.55 -8.62 -15.61
CA ILE A 144 10.25 -8.16 -14.23
C ILE A 144 11.21 -7.03 -13.81
N VAL A 145 12.52 -7.18 -14.08
CA VAL A 145 13.50 -6.10 -13.80
C VAL A 145 13.16 -4.82 -14.58
N GLY A 146 12.76 -4.96 -15.85
CA GLY A 146 12.29 -3.82 -16.65
C GLY A 146 11.06 -3.14 -16.08
N ASP A 147 10.10 -3.91 -15.56
CA ASP A 147 8.90 -3.39 -14.88
C ASP A 147 9.26 -2.58 -13.63
N ILE A 148 10.16 -3.13 -12.80
CA ILE A 148 10.65 -2.46 -11.59
C ILE A 148 11.34 -1.14 -11.94
N ALA A 149 12.24 -1.17 -12.92
CA ALA A 149 12.95 0.02 -13.39
C ALA A 149 11.98 1.09 -13.95
N SER A 150 10.93 0.67 -14.65
CA SER A 150 9.88 1.56 -15.18
C SER A 150 9.10 2.23 -14.02
N GLY A 151 8.69 1.47 -13.01
CA GLY A 151 8.00 2.00 -11.83
C GLY A 151 8.89 2.97 -11.03
N LEU A 152 10.16 2.62 -10.81
CA LEU A 152 11.12 3.52 -10.14
C LEU A 152 11.35 4.81 -10.93
N LYS A 153 11.50 4.71 -12.25
CA LYS A 153 11.61 5.88 -13.11
C LYS A 153 10.42 6.82 -12.95
N ALA A 154 9.21 6.27 -12.93
CA ALA A 154 7.99 7.07 -12.74
C ALA A 154 7.97 7.79 -11.38
N LEU A 155 8.35 7.11 -10.28
CA LEU A 155 8.50 7.73 -8.96
C LEU A 155 9.53 8.86 -8.98
N HIS A 156 10.72 8.60 -9.52
CA HIS A 156 11.81 9.58 -9.56
C HIS A 156 11.47 10.81 -10.43
N MET A 157 10.70 10.64 -11.49
CA MET A 157 10.19 11.77 -12.29
C MET A 157 9.18 12.64 -11.53
N CYS A 158 8.63 12.14 -10.44
CA CYS A 158 7.75 12.86 -9.51
C CYS A 158 8.50 13.30 -8.24
N ASP A 159 9.84 13.27 -8.23
CA ASP A 159 10.68 13.57 -7.07
C ASP A 159 10.35 12.70 -5.84
N ILE A 160 10.00 11.43 -6.07
CA ILE A 160 9.67 10.48 -5.03
C ILE A 160 10.71 9.36 -5.00
N ILE A 161 11.31 9.11 -3.83
CA ILE A 161 12.16 7.95 -3.54
C ILE A 161 11.31 6.91 -2.84
N HIS A 162 11.35 5.64 -3.26
CA HIS A 162 10.56 4.55 -2.66
C HIS A 162 10.88 4.34 -1.17
N GLY A 163 12.15 4.45 -0.79
CA GLY A 163 12.61 4.40 0.60
C GLY A 163 12.73 2.99 1.21
N ASP A 164 12.00 1.98 0.71
CA ASP A 164 12.04 0.60 1.21
C ASP A 164 11.88 -0.42 0.06
N LEU A 165 12.69 -0.28 -0.99
CA LEU A 165 12.63 -1.18 -2.14
C LEU A 165 13.23 -2.56 -1.79
N LYS A 166 12.39 -3.58 -1.80
CA LYS A 166 12.76 -4.98 -1.57
C LYS A 166 11.78 -5.92 -2.30
N LEU A 167 12.12 -7.21 -2.41
CA LEU A 167 11.28 -8.18 -3.12
C LEU A 167 9.87 -8.34 -2.54
N ASP A 168 9.69 -8.03 -1.25
CA ASP A 168 8.40 -8.09 -0.56
C ASP A 168 7.49 -6.90 -0.95
N ASN A 169 8.08 -5.77 -1.32
CA ASN A 169 7.40 -4.55 -1.73
C ASN A 169 7.24 -4.42 -3.25
N ILE A 170 7.37 -5.55 -3.96
CA ILE A 170 7.07 -5.71 -5.37
C ILE A 170 6.07 -6.85 -5.48
N VAL A 171 4.94 -6.62 -6.10
CA VAL A 171 3.90 -7.63 -6.30
C VAL A 171 3.82 -8.06 -7.76
N VAL A 172 3.40 -9.30 -8.00
CA VAL A 172 3.27 -9.87 -9.33
C VAL A 172 1.80 -10.09 -9.65
N VAL A 173 1.36 -9.50 -10.74
CA VAL A 173 -0.04 -9.51 -11.18
C VAL A 173 -0.15 -10.25 -12.51
N PRO A 174 -1.19 -11.07 -12.74
CA PRO A 174 -1.46 -11.65 -14.05
C PRO A 174 -1.65 -10.54 -15.11
N PHE A 175 -1.06 -10.73 -16.29
CA PHE A 175 -1.22 -9.84 -17.41
C PHE A 175 -1.36 -10.64 -18.71
N PRO A 176 -2.57 -11.12 -19.04
CA PRO A 176 -2.82 -12.08 -20.12
C PRO A 176 -2.34 -11.64 -21.50
N ASP A 177 -2.39 -10.35 -21.78
CA ASP A 177 -2.02 -9.77 -23.09
C ASP A 177 -0.50 -9.67 -23.32
N ARG A 178 0.28 -9.95 -22.29
CA ARG A 178 1.74 -9.90 -22.34
C ARG A 178 2.34 -11.28 -22.64
N VAL A 179 3.44 -11.32 -23.38
CA VAL A 179 4.16 -12.58 -23.70
C VAL A 179 4.52 -13.39 -22.45
N VAL A 180 4.97 -12.74 -21.39
CA VAL A 180 5.33 -13.37 -20.11
C VAL A 180 4.15 -13.58 -19.17
N LYS A 181 2.93 -13.16 -19.57
CA LYS A 181 1.66 -13.33 -18.83
C LYS A 181 1.60 -12.71 -17.42
N VAL A 182 2.64 -12.00 -17.01
CA VAL A 182 2.72 -11.33 -15.71
C VAL A 182 3.35 -9.95 -15.84
N ILE A 183 3.05 -9.08 -14.87
CA ILE A 183 3.65 -7.76 -14.70
C ILE A 183 4.02 -7.55 -13.24
N ALA A 184 5.16 -6.90 -12.97
CA ALA A 184 5.54 -6.49 -11.63
C ALA A 184 5.11 -5.05 -11.36
N LYS A 185 4.63 -4.82 -10.12
CA LYS A 185 4.21 -3.49 -9.65
C LYS A 185 4.86 -3.19 -8.30
N LEU A 186 5.33 -1.95 -8.14
CA LEU A 186 5.81 -1.43 -6.87
C LEU A 186 4.64 -1.18 -5.92
N CYS A 187 4.82 -1.49 -4.64
CA CYS A 187 3.83 -1.26 -3.59
C CYS A 187 4.52 -0.89 -2.28
N ASP A 188 3.73 -0.54 -1.27
CA ASP A 188 4.19 -0.16 0.07
C ASP A 188 5.06 1.10 0.08
N PHE A 189 4.42 2.23 -0.19
CA PHE A 189 5.04 3.57 -0.24
C PHE A 189 5.07 4.27 1.12
N GLY A 190 4.76 3.57 2.21
CA GLY A 190 4.69 4.14 3.55
C GLY A 190 6.02 4.71 4.08
N HIS A 191 7.15 4.30 3.49
CA HIS A 191 8.49 4.79 3.80
C HIS A 191 9.07 5.69 2.71
N SER A 192 8.26 6.08 1.73
CA SER A 192 8.72 6.91 0.61
C SER A 192 9.06 8.33 1.07
N ILE A 193 9.98 8.95 0.33
CA ILE A 193 10.46 10.31 0.58
C ILE A 193 10.10 11.18 -0.62
N ILE A 194 9.34 12.24 -0.39
CA ILE A 194 9.05 13.25 -1.41
C ILE A 194 10.13 14.33 -1.30
N LEU A 195 10.92 14.49 -2.34
CA LEU A 195 11.97 15.49 -2.42
C LEU A 195 11.33 16.86 -2.66
N ARG A 196 11.50 17.79 -1.71
CA ARG A 196 11.10 19.19 -1.89
C ARG A 196 12.34 20.04 -2.14
N GLU A 197 12.26 21.04 -3.01
CA GLU A 197 13.34 22.00 -3.19
C GLU A 197 13.74 22.58 -1.82
N GLY A 198 15.03 22.49 -1.48
CA GLY A 198 15.62 23.02 -0.24
C GLY A 198 15.63 22.07 0.96
N SER A 199 15.05 20.87 0.89
CA SER A 199 15.16 19.89 1.98
C SER A 199 16.49 19.12 1.90
N ARG A 200 17.37 19.32 2.89
CA ARG A 200 18.70 18.65 2.99
C ARG A 200 18.75 17.56 4.04
N ASP A 201 17.72 17.43 4.90
CA ASP A 201 17.71 16.48 6.01
C ASP A 201 16.74 15.34 5.70
N PHE A 202 17.27 14.22 5.19
CA PHE A 202 16.52 13.00 4.99
C PHE A 202 16.79 12.03 6.13
N LYS A 203 15.75 11.63 6.87
CA LYS A 203 15.83 10.46 7.76
C LYS A 203 15.36 9.24 6.97
N TYR A 204 16.25 8.28 6.78
CA TYR A 204 15.92 7.00 6.18
C TYR A 204 15.29 6.08 7.24
N PHE A 205 14.13 5.53 6.93
CA PHE A 205 13.38 4.60 7.81
C PHE A 205 13.13 3.24 7.15
N GLY A 206 13.79 2.96 6.04
CA GLY A 206 13.62 1.69 5.31
C GLY A 206 14.27 0.49 6.00
N THR A 207 14.06 -0.70 5.43
CA THR A 207 14.65 -1.96 5.91
C THR A 207 16.16 -1.92 5.79
N LEU A 208 16.87 -2.22 6.87
CA LEU A 208 18.32 -2.48 6.85
C LEU A 208 18.53 -3.88 6.24
N LEU A 209 19.43 -3.99 5.27
CA LEU A 209 19.83 -5.25 4.64
C LEU A 209 20.81 -6.01 5.53
#